data_b7fc36b71ffda2e181f967897fce4996
#
_entry.id   b7fc36b71ffda2e181f967897fce4996
#
_cell.length_a   1.000
_cell.length_b   1.000
_cell.length_c   1.000
_cell.angle_alpha   90.00
_cell.angle_beta   90.00
_cell.angle_gamma   90.00
#
_symmetry.space_group_name_H-M   'P 1'
#
loop_
_entity.id
_entity.type
_entity.pdbx_description
1 polymer ?
#
loop_
_entity_poly.entity_id
_entity_poly.type
_entity_poly.pdbx_seq_one_letter_code
_entity_poly.pdbx_strand_id
1 'polypeptide(L)'
;MNRHFSILLLLVNLFFSASCFSHQYNLTFNRPQSTPQADYALELLKLAYADIGFKIHIIDFSHQNALLAANNGVLDGQLGRDASVEENYENLIRVDYELFKFDLVLYKNCLPSSLEQLDSVAIVDGYPVQEHYLASTQFAGNIIKVKSMNTQLNLLAQKKVQGALMINFIMQNNELPSPQGCFVKEVLSTHPLYHYLNKRNENLVEKLKVSLINLTNNGTVYALKAKYGLSF
;
A
#
# COMPACT_ATOMS: atom_id res chain seq x y z
N MET A 1 11.41 -53.11 -50.10
CA MET A 1 11.94 -52.96 -48.69
C MET A 1 12.20 -51.51 -48.33
N ASN A 2 11.26 -50.55 -48.60
CA ASN A 2 11.45 -49.09 -48.33
C ASN A 2 10.19 -48.35 -47.88
N ARG A 3 9.09 -49.05 -47.54
CA ARG A 3 7.86 -48.34 -47.07
C ARG A 3 7.75 -48.16 -45.55
N HIS A 4 8.51 -48.92 -44.77
CA HIS A 4 8.47 -48.85 -43.33
C HIS A 4 9.44 -47.81 -42.69
N PHE A 5 10.43 -47.36 -43.44
CA PHE A 5 11.42 -46.39 -43.00
C PHE A 5 10.90 -44.96 -43.04
N SER A 6 9.97 -44.63 -43.95
CA SER A 6 9.37 -43.30 -44.07
C SER A 6 8.33 -42.99 -42.97
N ILE A 7 7.68 -44.00 -42.38
CA ILE A 7 6.68 -43.83 -41.32
C ILE A 7 7.36 -43.58 -39.96
N LEU A 8 8.56 -44.14 -39.75
CA LEU A 8 9.30 -43.92 -38.50
C LEU A 8 9.87 -42.49 -38.38
N LEU A 9 10.18 -41.84 -39.52
CA LEU A 9 10.68 -40.45 -39.52
C LEU A 9 9.57 -39.41 -39.26
N LEU A 10 8.31 -39.75 -39.54
CA LEU A 10 7.17 -38.84 -39.31
C LEU A 10 6.69 -38.83 -37.83
N LEU A 11 6.96 -39.89 -37.08
CA LEU A 11 6.57 -40.04 -35.70
C LEU A 11 7.53 -39.33 -34.70
N VAL A 12 8.76 -39.04 -35.11
CA VAL A 12 9.76 -38.37 -34.26
C VAL A 12 9.56 -36.85 -34.17
N ASN A 13 8.84 -36.24 -35.14
CA ASN A 13 8.59 -34.79 -35.14
C ASN A 13 7.40 -34.32 -34.27
N LEU A 14 6.65 -35.23 -33.66
CA LEU A 14 5.47 -34.90 -32.86
C LEU A 14 5.77 -34.69 -31.37
N PHE A 15 7.00 -34.87 -30.91
CA PHE A 15 7.35 -34.75 -29.48
C PHE A 15 8.18 -33.51 -29.11
N PHE A 16 8.48 -32.63 -30.06
CA PHE A 16 9.05 -31.33 -29.73
C PHE A 16 7.94 -30.28 -29.51
N SER A 17 6.97 -30.58 -28.62
CA SER A 17 6.22 -29.55 -27.96
C SER A 17 7.21 -28.83 -27.03
N ALA A 18 7.85 -27.77 -27.52
CA ALA A 18 8.63 -26.88 -26.70
C ALA A 18 7.70 -26.36 -25.61
N SER A 19 7.79 -26.96 -24.42
CA SER A 19 7.26 -26.39 -23.20
C SER A 19 7.97 -25.06 -23.02
N CYS A 20 7.37 -23.99 -23.53
CA CYS A 20 7.81 -22.64 -23.25
C CYS A 20 7.60 -22.44 -21.74
N PHE A 21 8.60 -22.78 -20.94
CA PHE A 21 8.66 -22.42 -19.53
C PHE A 21 8.72 -20.89 -19.50
N SER A 22 7.55 -20.26 -19.43
CA SER A 22 7.45 -18.86 -19.09
C SER A 22 8.14 -18.70 -17.73
N HIS A 23 9.36 -18.21 -17.74
CA HIS A 23 10.06 -17.84 -16.51
C HIS A 23 9.32 -16.65 -15.92
N GLN A 24 8.41 -16.96 -14.99
CA GLN A 24 7.59 -15.94 -14.35
C GLN A 24 8.43 -15.25 -13.27
N TYR A 25 8.82 -14.01 -13.51
CA TYR A 25 9.59 -13.21 -12.58
C TYR A 25 8.73 -12.81 -11.36
N ASN A 26 9.32 -12.98 -10.17
CA ASN A 26 8.69 -12.59 -8.91
C ASN A 26 9.22 -11.24 -8.47
N LEU A 27 8.30 -10.35 -8.08
CA LEU A 27 8.61 -9.08 -7.44
C LEU A 27 8.17 -9.14 -5.97
N THR A 28 9.05 -8.72 -5.08
CA THR A 28 8.90 -8.89 -3.63
C THR A 28 8.48 -7.59 -2.97
N PHE A 29 7.39 -7.64 -2.20
CA PHE A 29 6.84 -6.51 -1.48
C PHE A 29 6.58 -6.87 -0.02
N ASN A 30 6.52 -5.84 0.84
CA ASN A 30 6.11 -6.01 2.22
C ASN A 30 4.63 -6.36 2.32
N ARG A 31 4.29 -7.22 3.31
CA ARG A 31 2.90 -7.50 3.66
C ARG A 31 2.20 -6.22 4.14
N PRO A 32 1.08 -5.81 3.52
CA PRO A 32 0.28 -4.72 4.04
C PRO A 32 -0.47 -5.18 5.31
N GLN A 33 -0.89 -4.23 6.13
CA GLN A 33 -1.85 -4.52 7.19
C GLN A 33 -3.18 -4.95 6.56
N SER A 34 -3.76 -6.05 7.02
CA SER A 34 -5.03 -6.57 6.47
C SER A 34 -6.18 -5.62 6.77
N THR A 35 -6.70 -5.01 5.73
CA THR A 35 -7.90 -4.18 5.71
C THR A 35 -8.59 -4.38 4.36
N PRO A 36 -9.90 -4.16 4.23
CA PRO A 36 -10.59 -4.28 2.94
C PRO A 36 -9.90 -3.49 1.82
N GLN A 37 -9.42 -2.28 2.11
CA GLN A 37 -8.71 -1.43 1.14
C GLN A 37 -7.35 -2.01 0.73
N ALA A 38 -6.58 -2.52 1.70
CA ALA A 38 -5.28 -3.12 1.42
C ALA A 38 -5.42 -4.44 0.65
N ASP A 39 -6.41 -5.25 0.99
CA ASP A 39 -6.70 -6.52 0.32
C ASP A 39 -7.19 -6.27 -1.12
N TYR A 40 -8.04 -5.25 -1.34
CA TYR A 40 -8.42 -4.76 -2.66
C TYR A 40 -7.20 -4.35 -3.49
N ALA A 41 -6.35 -3.47 -2.94
CA ALA A 41 -5.17 -2.99 -3.66
C ALA A 41 -4.21 -4.13 -4.02
N LEU A 42 -3.98 -5.07 -3.08
CA LEU A 42 -3.13 -6.23 -3.32
C LEU A 42 -3.70 -7.14 -4.42
N GLU A 43 -5.01 -7.41 -4.42
CA GLU A 43 -5.63 -8.24 -5.46
C GLU A 43 -5.59 -7.55 -6.82
N LEU A 44 -5.90 -6.26 -6.89
CA LEU A 44 -5.80 -5.45 -8.12
C LEU A 44 -4.38 -5.46 -8.69
N LEU A 45 -3.37 -5.24 -7.86
CA LEU A 45 -1.97 -5.26 -8.27
C LEU A 45 -1.53 -6.65 -8.72
N LYS A 46 -1.99 -7.74 -8.07
CA LYS A 46 -1.71 -9.11 -8.53
C LYS A 46 -2.23 -9.36 -9.94
N LEU A 47 -3.44 -8.86 -10.26
CA LEU A 47 -4.00 -8.97 -11.61
C LEU A 47 -3.20 -8.14 -12.62
N ALA A 48 -2.84 -6.89 -12.27
CA ALA A 48 -2.04 -6.03 -13.14
C ALA A 48 -0.65 -6.61 -13.42
N TYR A 49 0.01 -7.18 -12.42
CA TYR A 49 1.30 -7.84 -12.60
C TYR A 49 1.20 -9.13 -13.44
N ALA A 50 0.15 -9.92 -13.21
CA ALA A 50 -0.09 -11.14 -14.01
C ALA A 50 -0.30 -10.83 -15.50
N ASP A 51 -1.01 -9.73 -15.81
CA ASP A 51 -1.24 -9.24 -17.17
C ASP A 51 0.07 -8.91 -17.91
N ILE A 52 1.09 -8.45 -17.19
CA ILE A 52 2.42 -8.13 -17.74
C ILE A 52 3.47 -9.24 -17.54
N GLY A 53 3.05 -10.45 -17.10
CA GLY A 53 3.92 -11.63 -16.97
C GLY A 53 4.70 -11.77 -15.67
N PHE A 54 4.31 -11.04 -14.60
CA PHE A 54 4.98 -11.05 -13.30
C PHE A 54 4.08 -11.61 -12.20
N LYS A 55 4.70 -12.01 -11.07
CA LYS A 55 4.00 -12.38 -9.82
C LYS A 55 4.45 -11.50 -8.67
N ILE A 56 3.52 -11.23 -7.76
CA ILE A 56 3.81 -10.61 -6.47
C ILE A 56 4.17 -11.70 -5.45
N HIS A 57 5.32 -11.55 -4.82
CA HIS A 57 5.73 -12.29 -3.63
C HIS A 57 5.65 -11.38 -2.40
N ILE A 58 4.95 -11.83 -1.35
CA ILE A 58 4.73 -11.04 -0.13
C ILE A 58 5.59 -11.61 0.99
N ILE A 59 6.40 -10.75 1.59
CA ILE A 59 7.21 -11.07 2.77
C ILE A 59 6.89 -10.15 3.93
N ASP A 60 7.23 -10.58 5.15
CA ASP A 60 7.00 -9.80 6.35
C ASP A 60 8.21 -8.89 6.62
N PHE A 61 7.93 -7.60 6.70
CA PHE A 61 8.88 -6.56 7.09
C PHE A 61 8.25 -5.66 8.13
N SER A 62 9.03 -5.08 9.04
CA SER A 62 8.48 -4.02 9.89
C SER A 62 8.08 -2.82 9.04
N HIS A 63 6.99 -2.17 9.39
CA HIS A 63 6.42 -1.08 8.59
C HIS A 63 7.42 0.06 8.37
N GLN A 64 8.15 0.42 9.43
CA GLN A 64 9.21 1.44 9.42
C GLN A 64 10.35 1.09 8.46
N ASN A 65 10.81 -0.19 8.45
CA ASN A 65 11.94 -0.60 7.64
C ASN A 65 11.56 -0.89 6.18
N ALA A 66 10.27 -1.11 5.89
CA ALA A 66 9.80 -1.47 4.56
C ALA A 66 10.05 -0.37 3.52
N LEU A 67 9.88 0.91 3.88
CA LEU A 67 10.17 2.03 2.99
C LEU A 67 11.65 2.12 2.66
N LEU A 68 12.51 2.04 3.68
CA LEU A 68 13.96 2.06 3.47
C LEU A 68 14.43 0.86 2.66
N ALA A 69 13.90 -0.34 2.93
CA ALA A 69 14.19 -1.55 2.19
C ALA A 69 13.78 -1.43 0.71
N ALA A 70 12.62 -0.84 0.43
CA ALA A 70 12.18 -0.60 -0.93
C ALA A 70 13.03 0.47 -1.63
N ASN A 71 13.38 1.56 -0.97
CA ASN A 71 14.25 2.59 -1.52
C ASN A 71 15.64 2.03 -1.85
N ASN A 72 16.19 1.16 -1.00
CA ASN A 72 17.50 0.54 -1.19
C ASN A 72 17.47 -0.69 -2.14
N GLY A 73 16.33 -1.03 -2.70
CA GLY A 73 16.18 -2.15 -3.63
C GLY A 73 16.23 -3.54 -2.98
N VAL A 74 16.08 -3.66 -1.66
CA VAL A 74 15.88 -4.95 -0.97
C VAL A 74 14.48 -5.49 -1.26
N LEU A 75 13.48 -4.60 -1.25
CA LEU A 75 12.15 -4.85 -1.80
C LEU A 75 12.06 -4.23 -3.20
N ASP A 76 11.15 -4.74 -4.02
CA ASP A 76 10.94 -4.24 -5.38
C ASP A 76 10.11 -2.95 -5.43
N GLY A 77 9.49 -2.58 -4.31
CA GLY A 77 8.70 -1.36 -4.18
C GLY A 77 7.79 -1.37 -2.96
N GLN A 78 6.74 -0.55 -3.02
CA GLN A 78 5.70 -0.43 -2.00
C GLN A 78 4.32 -0.61 -2.63
N LEU A 79 3.47 -1.48 -2.04
CA LEU A 79 2.14 -1.77 -2.59
C LEU A 79 1.21 -0.56 -2.59
N GLY A 80 1.31 0.28 -1.57
CA GLY A 80 0.51 1.49 -1.48
C GLY A 80 1.13 2.53 -0.57
N ARG A 81 1.36 3.75 -1.12
CA ARG A 81 1.83 4.94 -0.40
C ARG A 81 1.20 6.18 -1.00
N ASP A 82 1.11 7.24 -0.22
CA ASP A 82 0.80 8.57 -0.72
C ASP A 82 2.07 9.29 -1.22
N ALA A 83 1.91 10.46 -1.83
CA ALA A 83 3.02 11.18 -2.45
C ALA A 83 4.08 11.71 -1.47
N SER A 84 3.81 11.74 -0.17
CA SER A 84 4.80 12.21 0.83
C SER A 84 6.09 11.37 0.87
N VAL A 85 6.05 10.14 0.34
CA VAL A 85 7.27 9.30 0.23
C VAL A 85 8.28 9.85 -0.77
N GLU A 86 7.85 10.61 -1.77
CA GLU A 86 8.72 11.12 -2.84
C GLU A 86 9.79 12.10 -2.34
N GLU A 87 9.52 12.80 -1.23
CA GLU A 87 10.45 13.77 -0.66
C GLU A 87 11.72 13.13 -0.06
N ASN A 88 11.60 11.90 0.44
CA ASN A 88 12.67 11.25 1.22
C ASN A 88 13.16 9.92 0.63
N TYR A 89 12.51 9.42 -0.43
CA TYR A 89 12.77 8.10 -1.01
C TYR A 89 12.92 8.20 -2.54
N GLU A 90 13.99 8.85 -2.98
CA GLU A 90 14.27 9.20 -4.39
C GLU A 90 14.37 8.01 -5.36
N ASN A 91 14.58 6.80 -4.85
CA ASN A 91 14.62 5.58 -5.66
C ASN A 91 13.26 4.90 -5.79
N LEU A 92 12.19 5.50 -5.26
CA LEU A 92 10.82 5.01 -5.44
C LEU A 92 10.13 5.82 -6.54
N ILE A 93 9.71 5.12 -7.61
CA ILE A 93 9.01 5.72 -8.75
C ILE A 93 7.54 5.37 -8.64
N ARG A 94 6.68 6.39 -8.69
CA ARG A 94 5.23 6.23 -8.68
C ARG A 94 4.71 5.60 -9.97
N VAL A 95 3.83 4.62 -9.84
CA VAL A 95 2.91 4.23 -10.90
C VAL A 95 1.73 5.21 -10.84
N ASP A 96 1.64 6.10 -11.83
CA ASP A 96 0.68 7.20 -11.84
C ASP A 96 -0.75 6.69 -12.16
N TYR A 97 -1.28 5.93 -11.21
CA TYR A 97 -2.63 5.39 -11.16
C TYR A 97 -3.11 5.37 -9.70
N GLU A 98 -4.18 6.10 -9.40
CA GLU A 98 -4.76 6.16 -8.06
C GLU A 98 -5.47 4.84 -7.74
N LEU A 99 -4.97 4.11 -6.72
CA LEU A 99 -5.61 2.88 -6.25
C LEU A 99 -6.91 3.18 -5.51
N PHE A 100 -6.86 4.10 -4.55
CA PHE A 100 -7.99 4.66 -3.81
C PHE A 100 -7.54 5.90 -3.03
N LYS A 101 -8.50 6.60 -2.41
CA LYS A 101 -8.22 7.72 -1.49
C LYS A 101 -8.40 7.30 -0.05
N PHE A 102 -7.63 7.92 0.84
CA PHE A 102 -7.77 7.76 2.28
C PHE A 102 -7.72 9.13 2.98
N ASP A 103 -8.27 9.18 4.20
CA ASP A 103 -8.22 10.37 5.03
C ASP A 103 -7.17 10.24 6.11
N LEU A 104 -6.39 11.29 6.29
CA LEU A 104 -5.64 11.55 7.51
C LEU A 104 -6.61 12.16 8.52
N VAL A 105 -6.76 11.52 9.66
CA VAL A 105 -7.72 11.93 10.68
C VAL A 105 -7.02 12.21 12.00
N LEU A 106 -7.49 13.23 12.71
CA LEU A 106 -7.10 13.53 14.07
C LEU A 106 -8.17 12.98 15.02
N TYR A 107 -7.77 12.09 15.91
CA TYR A 107 -8.54 11.75 17.09
C TYR A 107 -7.99 12.55 18.27
N LYS A 108 -8.85 13.30 18.96
CA LYS A 108 -8.44 14.16 20.08
C LYS A 108 -9.50 14.19 21.16
N ASN A 109 -9.11 14.62 22.36
CA ASN A 109 -10.07 15.01 23.39
C ASN A 109 -10.90 16.20 22.88
N CYS A 110 -12.14 16.35 23.39
CA CYS A 110 -13.02 17.45 22.96
C CYS A 110 -12.45 18.85 23.24
N LEU A 111 -11.58 18.97 24.18
CA LEU A 111 -10.82 20.19 24.50
C LEU A 111 -9.34 19.83 24.56
N PRO A 112 -8.43 20.58 23.93
CA PRO A 112 -8.64 21.80 23.12
C PRO A 112 -9.32 21.55 21.78
N SER A 113 -9.82 22.60 21.11
CA SER A 113 -10.72 22.48 19.96
C SER A 113 -10.01 22.27 18.61
N SER A 114 -8.72 22.64 18.47
CA SER A 114 -7.98 22.53 17.21
C SER A 114 -6.62 21.86 17.38
N LEU A 115 -6.01 21.38 16.27
CA LEU A 115 -4.68 20.76 16.28
C LEU A 115 -3.60 21.68 16.84
N GLU A 116 -3.63 22.95 16.49
CA GLU A 116 -2.62 23.95 16.89
C GLU A 116 -2.60 24.19 18.40
N GLN A 117 -3.69 23.87 19.09
CA GLN A 117 -3.84 24.04 20.54
C GLN A 117 -3.42 22.79 21.33
N LEU A 118 -3.06 21.71 20.66
CA LEU A 118 -2.62 20.49 21.33
C LEU A 118 -1.17 20.61 21.79
N ASP A 119 -0.87 20.24 23.03
CA ASP A 119 0.49 20.17 23.56
C ASP A 119 1.23 18.91 23.06
N SER A 120 0.50 17.88 22.65
CA SER A 120 1.09 16.63 22.18
C SER A 120 0.18 15.82 21.28
N VAL A 121 0.81 15.18 20.27
CA VAL A 121 0.17 14.21 19.38
C VAL A 121 0.99 12.95 19.26
N ALA A 122 0.33 11.79 19.11
CA ALA A 122 0.98 10.53 18.77
C ALA A 122 0.84 10.25 17.27
N ILE A 123 1.91 9.73 16.68
CA ILE A 123 1.95 9.23 15.29
C ILE A 123 2.59 7.85 15.25
N VAL A 124 2.26 7.05 14.22
CA VAL A 124 2.90 5.74 14.02
C VAL A 124 4.08 5.90 13.06
N ASP A 125 5.24 5.43 13.50
CA ASP A 125 6.46 5.47 12.70
C ASP A 125 6.32 4.65 11.40
N GLY A 126 6.86 5.18 10.29
CA GLY A 126 6.75 4.57 8.96
C GLY A 126 5.54 5.03 8.13
N TYR A 127 4.83 6.06 8.57
CA TYR A 127 3.79 6.76 7.81
C TYR A 127 4.18 8.23 7.56
N PRO A 128 4.97 8.52 6.50
CA PRO A 128 5.46 9.88 6.23
C PRO A 128 4.37 10.94 6.12
N VAL A 129 3.17 10.58 5.68
CA VAL A 129 2.03 11.50 5.57
C VAL A 129 1.71 12.21 6.88
N GLN A 130 1.88 11.52 8.02
CA GLN A 130 1.62 12.09 9.35
C GLN A 130 2.68 13.15 9.71
N GLU A 131 3.95 12.83 9.45
CA GLU A 131 5.08 13.74 9.69
C GLU A 131 5.02 14.95 8.76
N HIS A 132 4.77 14.71 7.48
CA HIS A 132 4.62 15.75 6.47
C HIS A 132 3.50 16.74 6.85
N TYR A 133 2.32 16.21 7.26
CA TYR A 133 1.20 17.06 7.67
C TYR A 133 1.56 17.93 8.87
N LEU A 134 2.16 17.36 9.93
CA LEU A 134 2.56 18.12 11.12
C LEU A 134 3.64 19.17 10.81
N ALA A 135 4.57 18.85 9.92
CA ALA A 135 5.58 19.81 9.48
C ALA A 135 4.97 20.95 8.64
N SER A 136 4.06 20.63 7.70
CA SER A 136 3.40 21.62 6.84
C SER A 136 2.50 22.61 7.62
N THR A 137 1.88 22.13 8.70
CA THR A 137 1.05 22.95 9.60
C THR A 137 1.87 23.64 10.69
N GLN A 138 3.20 23.46 10.71
CA GLN A 138 4.10 24.01 11.74
C GLN A 138 3.66 23.67 13.17
N PHE A 139 3.19 22.44 13.38
CA PHE A 139 2.74 21.99 14.69
C PHE A 139 3.82 22.19 15.75
N ALA A 140 3.49 23.00 16.78
CA ALA A 140 4.45 23.41 17.81
C ALA A 140 4.51 22.45 19.03
N GLY A 141 3.55 21.53 19.14
CA GLY A 141 3.48 20.58 20.27
C GLY A 141 4.47 19.42 20.15
N ASN A 142 4.50 18.57 21.16
CA ASN A 142 5.35 17.39 21.18
C ASN A 142 4.81 16.29 20.28
N ILE A 143 5.65 15.73 19.40
CA ILE A 143 5.32 14.60 18.52
C ILE A 143 5.87 13.33 19.14
N ILE A 144 5.00 12.38 19.50
CA ILE A 144 5.35 11.09 20.09
C ILE A 144 5.23 10.01 19.03
N LYS A 145 6.38 9.51 18.55
CA LYS A 145 6.43 8.40 17.58
C LYS A 145 6.30 7.06 18.28
N VAL A 146 5.37 6.23 17.81
CA VAL A 146 5.13 4.88 18.35
C VAL A 146 5.23 3.84 17.24
N LYS A 147 5.46 2.57 17.62
CA LYS A 147 5.63 1.46 16.65
C LYS A 147 4.32 0.86 16.16
N SER A 148 3.20 1.11 16.84
CA SER A 148 1.91 0.53 16.49
C SER A 148 0.75 1.45 16.80
N MET A 149 -0.33 1.28 16.04
CA MET A 149 -1.60 1.98 16.27
C MET A 149 -2.19 1.64 17.65
N ASN A 150 -2.09 0.40 18.11
CA ASN A 150 -2.58 0.04 19.45
C ASN A 150 -1.89 0.84 20.54
N THR A 151 -0.56 1.06 20.44
CA THR A 151 0.16 1.94 21.36
C THR A 151 -0.32 3.38 21.26
N GLN A 152 -0.54 3.87 20.05
CA GLN A 152 -1.06 5.21 19.80
C GLN A 152 -2.45 5.43 20.45
N LEU A 153 -3.37 4.49 20.23
CA LEU A 153 -4.71 4.51 20.81
C LEU A 153 -4.68 4.44 22.35
N ASN A 154 -3.80 3.60 22.91
CA ASN A 154 -3.64 3.49 24.35
C ASN A 154 -3.10 4.77 24.98
N LEU A 155 -2.15 5.45 24.34
CA LEU A 155 -1.65 6.74 24.81
C LEU A 155 -2.76 7.80 24.82
N LEU A 156 -3.58 7.83 23.77
CA LEU A 156 -4.72 8.74 23.69
C LEU A 156 -5.78 8.42 24.75
N ALA A 157 -6.17 7.15 24.90
CA ALA A 157 -7.16 6.71 25.88
C ALA A 157 -6.72 7.01 27.34
N GLN A 158 -5.42 6.84 27.61
CA GLN A 158 -4.82 7.15 28.92
C GLN A 158 -4.53 8.65 29.12
N LYS A 159 -4.91 9.52 28.17
CA LYS A 159 -4.64 10.96 28.18
C LYS A 159 -3.15 11.32 28.31
N LYS A 160 -2.25 10.43 27.88
CA LYS A 160 -0.80 10.68 27.83
C LYS A 160 -0.42 11.53 26.62
N VAL A 161 -1.29 11.61 25.63
CA VAL A 161 -1.28 12.55 24.51
C VAL A 161 -2.65 13.17 24.37
N GLN A 162 -2.72 14.36 23.80
CA GLN A 162 -3.99 15.07 23.61
C GLN A 162 -4.64 14.74 22.27
N GLY A 163 -3.83 14.27 21.28
CA GLY A 163 -4.30 13.86 19.98
C GLY A 163 -3.51 12.68 19.39
N ALA A 164 -4.08 12.07 18.36
CA ALA A 164 -3.46 11.00 17.59
C ALA A 164 -3.83 11.16 16.11
N LEU A 165 -2.82 11.28 15.24
CA LEU A 165 -3.02 11.32 13.80
C LEU A 165 -3.09 9.88 13.28
N MET A 166 -4.13 9.55 12.53
CA MET A 166 -4.40 8.20 12.07
C MET A 166 -4.84 8.19 10.60
N ILE A 167 -4.66 7.05 9.95
CA ILE A 167 -5.17 6.78 8.61
C ILE A 167 -6.53 6.09 8.77
N ASN A 168 -7.61 6.65 8.21
CA ASN A 168 -8.98 6.23 8.47
C ASN A 168 -9.26 4.75 8.19
N PHE A 169 -8.78 4.20 7.07
CA PHE A 169 -9.06 2.81 6.69
C PHE A 169 -8.34 1.78 7.55
N ILE A 170 -7.23 2.16 8.20
CA ILE A 170 -6.50 1.28 9.12
C ILE A 170 -7.26 1.13 10.44
N MET A 171 -8.12 2.11 10.76
CA MET A 171 -8.93 2.15 11.98
C MET A 171 -10.15 1.22 11.95
N GLN A 172 -10.62 0.78 10.79
CA GLN A 172 -11.91 0.06 10.66
C GLN A 172 -12.02 -1.21 11.52
N ASN A 173 -10.88 -1.80 11.89
CA ASN A 173 -10.82 -3.00 12.75
C ASN A 173 -10.32 -2.72 14.17
N ASN A 174 -10.05 -1.45 14.52
CA ASN A 174 -9.53 -1.06 15.82
C ASN A 174 -10.46 0.00 16.42
N GLU A 175 -11.32 -0.40 17.32
CA GLU A 175 -12.11 0.53 18.12
C GLU A 175 -11.21 1.25 19.10
N LEU A 176 -11.50 2.53 19.36
CA LEU A 176 -10.91 3.21 20.50
C LEU A 176 -11.22 2.39 21.75
N PRO A 177 -10.23 2.04 22.59
CA PRO A 177 -10.50 1.41 23.86
C PRO A 177 -11.49 2.32 24.60
N SER A 178 -12.59 1.73 25.08
CA SER A 178 -13.75 2.45 25.65
C SER A 178 -13.32 3.74 26.39
N PRO A 179 -13.55 4.91 25.81
CA PRO A 179 -12.91 6.12 26.31
C PRO A 179 -13.68 6.61 27.54
N GLN A 180 -12.98 6.71 28.66
CA GLN A 180 -13.46 7.56 29.74
C GLN A 180 -13.27 9.03 29.32
N GLY A 181 -14.23 9.60 28.61
CA GLY A 181 -14.16 11.00 28.19
C GLY A 181 -14.77 11.27 26.82
N CYS A 182 -14.75 12.54 26.45
CA CYS A 182 -15.21 13.04 25.17
C CYS A 182 -14.06 12.96 24.15
N PHE A 183 -14.29 12.27 23.03
CA PHE A 183 -13.36 12.21 21.90
C PHE A 183 -14.04 12.72 20.64
N VAL A 184 -13.28 13.43 19.82
CA VAL A 184 -13.71 13.97 18.52
C VAL A 184 -12.79 13.41 17.44
N LYS A 185 -13.40 13.03 16.33
CA LYS A 185 -12.71 12.70 15.08
C LYS A 185 -12.84 13.86 14.11
N GLU A 186 -11.73 14.31 13.59
CA GLU A 186 -11.64 15.39 12.61
C GLU A 186 -10.87 14.90 11.38
N VAL A 187 -11.40 15.11 10.18
CA VAL A 187 -10.68 14.85 8.92
C VAL A 187 -9.77 16.03 8.64
N LEU A 188 -8.47 15.78 8.59
CA LEU A 188 -7.46 16.80 8.36
C LEU A 188 -7.17 17.00 6.86
N SER A 189 -7.06 15.91 6.12
CA SER A 189 -6.78 15.92 4.68
C SER A 189 -7.12 14.58 4.04
N THR A 190 -7.34 14.59 2.72
CA THR A 190 -7.59 13.39 1.91
C THR A 190 -6.44 13.22 0.92
N HIS A 191 -5.89 12.01 0.84
CA HIS A 191 -4.73 11.68 0.02
C HIS A 191 -5.03 10.52 -0.93
N PRO A 192 -4.58 10.59 -2.20
CA PRO A 192 -4.58 9.44 -3.09
C PRO A 192 -3.47 8.47 -2.70
N LEU A 193 -3.75 7.17 -2.83
CA LEU A 193 -2.78 6.10 -2.63
C LEU A 193 -2.30 5.58 -3.98
N TYR A 194 -0.98 5.46 -4.13
CA TYR A 194 -0.30 4.99 -5.33
C TYR A 194 0.57 3.78 -5.07
N HIS A 195 0.78 2.96 -6.09
CA HIS A 195 1.82 1.94 -6.10
C HIS A 195 3.17 2.56 -6.44
N TYR A 196 4.23 2.07 -5.79
CA TYR A 196 5.60 2.52 -6.06
C TYR A 196 6.51 1.35 -6.37
N LEU A 197 7.37 1.52 -7.37
CA LEU A 197 8.44 0.59 -7.71
C LEU A 197 9.81 1.17 -7.37
N ASN A 198 10.75 0.31 -6.95
CA ASN A 198 12.15 0.72 -6.92
C ASN A 198 12.63 1.03 -8.34
N LYS A 199 13.49 2.01 -8.50
CA LYS A 199 14.05 2.52 -9.76
C LYS A 199 14.62 1.42 -10.69
N ARG A 200 15.14 0.33 -10.12
CA ARG A 200 15.60 -0.83 -10.89
C ARG A 200 14.50 -1.50 -11.74
N ASN A 201 13.24 -1.28 -11.39
CA ASN A 201 12.05 -1.80 -12.06
C ASN A 201 11.30 -0.71 -12.85
N GLU A 202 11.94 0.42 -13.16
CA GLU A 202 11.35 1.57 -13.86
C GLU A 202 10.66 1.17 -15.17
N ASN A 203 11.24 0.20 -15.89
CA ASN A 203 10.70 -0.31 -17.16
C ASN A 203 9.31 -0.99 -17.03
N LEU A 204 8.84 -1.24 -15.81
CA LEU A 204 7.52 -1.81 -15.52
C LEU A 204 6.47 -0.74 -15.23
N VAL A 205 6.86 0.48 -14.88
CA VAL A 205 5.95 1.54 -14.42
C VAL A 205 4.83 1.81 -15.41
N GLU A 206 5.19 2.09 -16.67
CA GLU A 206 4.21 2.39 -17.72
C GLU A 206 3.35 1.18 -18.10
N LYS A 207 3.95 -0.02 -18.10
CA LYS A 207 3.21 -1.27 -18.37
C LYS A 207 2.14 -1.53 -17.31
N LEU A 208 2.49 -1.33 -16.04
CA LEU A 208 1.54 -1.47 -14.93
C LEU A 208 0.43 -0.44 -14.99
N LYS A 209 0.76 0.83 -15.28
CA LYS A 209 -0.23 1.89 -15.45
C LYS A 209 -1.24 1.53 -16.54
N VAL A 210 -0.77 1.08 -17.70
CA VAL A 210 -1.63 0.63 -18.80
C VAL A 210 -2.51 -0.53 -18.38
N SER A 211 -1.94 -1.56 -17.73
CA SER A 211 -2.71 -2.71 -17.25
C SER A 211 -3.79 -2.29 -16.23
N LEU A 212 -3.47 -1.43 -15.27
CA LEU A 212 -4.43 -0.91 -14.29
C LEU A 212 -5.59 -0.12 -14.96
N ILE A 213 -5.27 0.69 -15.96
CA ILE A 213 -6.29 1.40 -16.77
C ILE A 213 -7.19 0.39 -17.52
N ASN A 214 -6.62 -0.65 -18.10
CA ASN A 214 -7.38 -1.71 -18.79
C ASN A 214 -8.30 -2.47 -17.82
N LEU A 215 -7.82 -2.79 -16.60
CA LEU A 215 -8.62 -3.42 -15.55
C LEU A 215 -9.75 -2.50 -15.06
N THR A 216 -9.57 -1.19 -15.14
CA THR A 216 -10.65 -0.23 -14.88
C THR A 216 -11.68 -0.25 -16.00
N ASN A 217 -11.24 -0.14 -17.24
CA ASN A 217 -12.11 -0.03 -18.42
C ASN A 217 -12.95 -1.30 -18.65
N ASN A 218 -12.44 -2.47 -18.29
CA ASN A 218 -13.18 -3.75 -18.43
C ASN A 218 -14.08 -4.07 -17.22
N GLY A 219 -14.16 -3.18 -16.21
CA GLY A 219 -15.02 -3.34 -15.04
C GLY A 219 -14.44 -4.16 -13.89
N THR A 220 -13.20 -4.69 -14.01
CA THR A 220 -12.56 -5.49 -12.95
C THR A 220 -12.38 -4.69 -11.67
N VAL A 221 -11.95 -3.42 -11.76
CA VAL A 221 -11.80 -2.53 -10.59
C VAL A 221 -13.15 -2.35 -9.88
N TYR A 222 -14.24 -2.17 -10.62
CA TYR A 222 -15.59 -2.08 -10.06
C TYR A 222 -15.97 -3.35 -9.29
N ALA A 223 -15.78 -4.51 -9.92
CA ALA A 223 -16.08 -5.80 -9.30
C ALA A 223 -15.26 -6.04 -8.01
N LEU A 224 -13.97 -5.68 -8.02
CA LEU A 224 -13.11 -5.80 -6.84
C LEU A 224 -13.53 -4.84 -5.73
N LYS A 225 -13.85 -3.58 -6.03
CA LYS A 225 -14.35 -2.65 -5.01
C LYS A 225 -15.63 -3.17 -4.38
N ALA A 226 -16.58 -3.67 -5.17
CA ALA A 226 -17.82 -4.29 -4.66
C ALA A 226 -17.52 -5.51 -3.77
N LYS A 227 -16.59 -6.40 -4.19
CA LYS A 227 -16.15 -7.57 -3.43
C LYS A 227 -15.64 -7.19 -2.03
N TYR A 228 -14.91 -6.10 -1.91
CA TYR A 228 -14.31 -5.64 -0.65
C TYR A 228 -15.18 -4.61 0.10
N GLY A 229 -16.40 -4.32 -0.38
CA GLY A 229 -17.32 -3.37 0.26
C GLY A 229 -16.83 -1.92 0.23
N LEU A 230 -16.05 -1.55 -0.80
CA LEU A 230 -15.54 -0.20 -0.96
C LEU A 230 -16.50 0.66 -1.79
N SER A 231 -16.71 1.92 -1.36
CA SER A 231 -17.46 2.90 -2.14
C SER A 231 -16.69 3.36 -3.39
N PHE A 232 -17.44 3.84 -4.38
CA PHE A 232 -16.94 4.35 -5.65
C PHE A 232 -16.70 5.85 -5.58
#